data_aefc44fc1f0268d0ca80f2d648f1681a
#
_entry.id   aefc44fc1f0268d0ca80f2d648f1681a
#
_cell.length_a   1.000
_cell.length_b   1.000
_cell.length_c   1.000
_cell.angle_alpha   90.00
_cell.angle_beta   90.00
_cell.angle_gamma   90.00
#
_symmetry.space_group_name_H-M   'P 1'
#
loop_
_entity.id
_entity.type
_entity.pdbx_description
1 polymer ?
#
loop_
_entity_poly.entity_id
_entity_poly.type
_entity_poly.pdbx_seq_one_letter_code
_entity_poly.pdbx_strand_id
1 'polypeptide(L)'
;MAKEKGRTETVRRMTLAKRAVAELEEKKSIFIGNAAPVRSEDEARAFIEEIRHAYGDATHNVYAYLLDGGAIARFSDAGEPHGTAGMPALNVLKMAGATVLCVVVTRYFGGILLGAGGLVRAYSQTAKLAVDAAGFAVYVPYVLAECDCGYADYQKLTAYFPKWNAAEEDAVFAEEVRVRLSVPAEKADDLYRKIAEATGGRAKVTETGREERLTPVANE
;
A
#
# COMPACT_ATOMS: atom_id res chain seq x y z
N MET A 1 -27.05 -22.73 22.99
CA MET A 1 -26.42 -21.38 22.91
C MET A 1 -25.22 -21.48 21.98
N ALA A 2 -25.41 -21.10 20.72
CA ALA A 2 -24.36 -21.14 19.70
C ALA A 2 -23.46 -19.92 19.87
N LYS A 3 -22.14 -20.12 20.05
CA LYS A 3 -21.15 -19.07 19.99
C LYS A 3 -21.02 -18.60 18.55
N GLU A 4 -21.51 -17.42 18.25
CA GLU A 4 -21.14 -16.67 17.06
C GLU A 4 -19.61 -16.49 17.04
N LYS A 5 -18.93 -17.23 16.18
CA LYS A 5 -17.59 -16.90 15.77
C LYS A 5 -17.67 -15.63 14.91
N GLY A 6 -17.39 -14.48 15.52
CA GLY A 6 -17.19 -13.23 14.83
C GLY A 6 -16.11 -13.41 13.76
N ARG A 7 -16.55 -13.50 12.52
CA ARG A 7 -15.71 -13.43 11.33
C ARG A 7 -15.32 -11.97 11.21
N THR A 8 -14.17 -11.60 11.78
CA THR A 8 -13.57 -10.28 11.52
C THR A 8 -13.21 -10.28 10.05
N GLU A 9 -14.09 -9.77 9.20
CA GLU A 9 -13.69 -9.39 7.84
C GLU A 9 -12.56 -8.38 7.98
N THR A 10 -11.35 -8.84 7.71
CA THR A 10 -10.19 -7.96 7.59
C THR A 10 -10.47 -7.08 6.38
N VAL A 11 -10.95 -5.86 6.61
CA VAL A 11 -11.14 -4.87 5.56
C VAL A 11 -9.77 -4.72 4.89
N ARG A 12 -9.64 -5.26 3.68
CA ARG A 12 -8.42 -5.14 2.90
C ARG A 12 -8.18 -3.65 2.64
N ARG A 13 -7.22 -3.07 3.33
CA ARG A 13 -6.82 -1.68 3.13
C ARG A 13 -6.08 -1.56 1.81
N MET A 14 -6.81 -1.19 0.74
CA MET A 14 -6.23 -0.93 -0.56
C MET A 14 -5.48 0.40 -0.51
N THR A 15 -4.26 0.39 -1.01
CA THR A 15 -3.36 1.54 -1.10
C THR A 15 -2.61 1.53 -2.42
N LEU A 16 -1.63 2.40 -2.58
CA LEU A 16 -0.74 2.42 -3.73
C LEU A 16 0.43 1.45 -3.53
N ALA A 17 0.86 0.81 -4.63
CA ALA A 17 1.96 -0.16 -4.59
C ALA A 17 3.32 0.52 -4.37
N LYS A 18 3.48 1.77 -4.84
CA LYS A 18 4.71 2.55 -4.75
C LYS A 18 4.41 4.05 -4.83
N ARG A 19 5.42 4.88 -4.55
CA ARG A 19 5.41 6.29 -4.93
C ARG A 19 5.53 6.41 -6.45
N ALA A 20 4.78 7.35 -7.03
CA ALA A 20 4.87 7.63 -8.46
C ALA A 20 4.63 9.11 -8.76
N VAL A 21 5.14 9.54 -9.90
CA VAL A 21 5.00 10.89 -10.43
C VAL A 21 4.42 10.80 -11.83
N ALA A 22 3.52 11.71 -12.16
CA ALA A 22 2.99 11.88 -13.51
C ALA A 22 2.85 13.37 -13.82
N GLU A 23 2.98 13.74 -15.09
CA GLU A 23 2.91 15.11 -15.55
C GLU A 23 1.81 15.27 -16.60
N LEU A 24 1.17 16.43 -16.58
CA LEU A 24 0.17 16.86 -17.56
C LEU A 24 0.43 18.31 -17.92
N GLU A 25 0.48 18.62 -19.20
CA GLU A 25 0.46 20.00 -19.69
C GLU A 25 -0.96 20.35 -20.21
N GLU A 26 -1.52 21.45 -19.72
CA GLU A 26 -2.79 22.01 -20.18
C GLU A 26 -2.68 23.53 -20.35
N LYS A 27 -2.84 24.03 -21.57
CA LYS A 27 -2.73 25.45 -21.91
C LYS A 27 -1.45 26.09 -21.36
N LYS A 28 -0.32 25.47 -21.57
CA LYS A 28 1.01 25.87 -21.07
C LYS A 28 1.17 25.82 -19.53
N SER A 29 0.13 25.54 -18.76
CA SER A 29 0.28 25.20 -17.34
C SER A 29 0.80 23.77 -17.22
N ILE A 30 1.79 23.56 -16.35
CA ILE A 30 2.34 22.24 -16.04
C ILE A 30 1.76 21.78 -14.72
N PHE A 31 1.21 20.57 -14.71
CA PHE A 31 0.67 19.92 -13.52
C PHE A 31 1.50 18.66 -13.24
N ILE A 32 2.07 18.55 -12.04
CA ILE A 32 2.89 17.43 -11.61
C ILE A 32 2.18 16.74 -10.45
N GLY A 33 1.66 15.55 -10.71
CA GLY A 33 1.01 14.71 -9.71
C GLY A 33 2.01 13.79 -9.04
N ASN A 34 2.11 13.86 -7.71
CA ASN A 34 2.91 12.97 -6.87
C ASN A 34 1.94 12.14 -6.02
N ALA A 35 1.99 10.82 -6.12
CA ALA A 35 1.15 9.91 -5.36
C ALA A 35 1.99 8.98 -4.47
N ALA A 36 1.51 8.71 -3.25
CA ALA A 36 2.20 7.87 -2.29
C ALA A 36 1.23 7.06 -1.41
N PRO A 37 1.60 5.81 -1.03
CA PRO A 37 0.94 5.14 0.07
C PRO A 37 1.27 5.86 1.37
N VAL A 38 0.27 6.07 2.25
CA VAL A 38 0.44 6.67 3.58
C VAL A 38 -0.43 5.93 4.58
N ARG A 39 0.02 5.76 5.83
CA ARG A 39 -0.68 5.00 6.87
C ARG A 39 -1.31 5.86 7.95
N SER A 40 -0.83 7.10 8.08
CA SER A 40 -1.25 8.03 9.12
C SER A 40 -1.32 9.46 8.60
N GLU A 41 -1.97 10.35 9.37
CA GLU A 41 -1.97 11.78 9.06
C GLU A 41 -0.56 12.38 9.10
N ASP A 42 0.31 11.88 9.97
CA ASP A 42 1.71 12.36 10.06
C ASP A 42 2.50 11.98 8.81
N GLU A 43 2.35 10.74 8.31
CA GLU A 43 2.96 10.33 7.03
C GLU A 43 2.40 11.15 5.86
N ALA A 44 1.09 11.41 5.81
CA ALA A 44 0.49 12.22 4.78
C ALA A 44 1.02 13.66 4.82
N ARG A 45 1.11 14.28 6.01
CA ARG A 45 1.68 15.62 6.20
C ARG A 45 3.16 15.67 5.82
N ALA A 46 3.95 14.68 6.24
CA ALA A 46 5.37 14.61 5.87
C ALA A 46 5.55 14.55 4.35
N PHE A 47 4.75 13.74 3.66
CA PHE A 47 4.78 13.65 2.20
C PHE A 47 4.35 14.96 1.53
N ILE A 48 3.30 15.63 2.02
CA ILE A 48 2.87 16.93 1.50
C ILE A 48 3.97 17.98 1.66
N GLU A 49 4.62 18.05 2.83
CA GLU A 49 5.71 19.00 3.06
C GLU A 49 6.96 18.67 2.24
N GLU A 50 7.29 17.39 2.03
CA GLU A 50 8.36 16.95 1.13
C GLU A 50 8.14 17.52 -0.28
N ILE A 51 6.91 17.37 -0.83
CA ILE A 51 6.57 17.85 -2.17
C ILE A 51 6.54 19.38 -2.22
N ARG A 52 6.00 20.05 -1.21
CA ARG A 52 6.03 21.52 -1.09
C ARG A 52 7.45 22.08 -1.07
N HIS A 53 8.36 21.38 -0.41
CA HIS A 53 9.76 21.78 -0.38
C HIS A 53 10.43 21.54 -1.73
N ALA A 54 10.18 20.41 -2.37
CA ALA A 54 10.76 20.09 -3.68
C ALA A 54 10.28 21.03 -4.80
N TYR A 55 9.04 21.52 -4.71
CA TYR A 55 8.42 22.43 -5.68
C TYR A 55 8.01 23.76 -5.02
N GLY A 56 8.91 24.33 -4.24
CA GLY A 56 8.65 25.57 -3.48
C GLY A 56 8.45 26.83 -4.34
N ASP A 57 8.87 26.79 -5.58
CA ASP A 57 8.69 27.86 -6.59
C ASP A 57 7.39 27.71 -7.40
N ALA A 58 6.62 26.65 -7.18
CA ALA A 58 5.37 26.41 -7.87
C ALA A 58 4.25 27.38 -7.42
N THR A 59 3.31 27.62 -8.31
CA THR A 59 2.16 28.49 -8.01
C THR A 59 1.25 27.90 -6.93
N HIS A 60 0.98 26.59 -7.01
CA HIS A 60 0.10 25.86 -6.10
C HIS A 60 0.59 24.44 -5.86
N ASN A 61 0.48 23.94 -4.61
CA ASN A 61 0.71 22.54 -4.23
C ASN A 61 -0.57 22.01 -3.57
N VAL A 62 -1.51 21.61 -4.41
CA VAL A 62 -2.82 21.06 -4.02
C VAL A 62 -2.66 19.65 -3.51
N TYR A 63 -3.36 19.27 -2.44
CA TYR A 63 -3.29 17.90 -1.93
C TYR A 63 -4.67 17.30 -1.61
N ALA A 64 -4.72 15.98 -1.62
CA ALA A 64 -5.81 15.19 -1.09
C ALA A 64 -5.27 13.88 -0.50
N TYR A 65 -5.87 13.40 0.60
CA TYR A 65 -5.57 12.08 1.15
C TYR A 65 -6.80 11.41 1.76
N LEU A 66 -6.74 10.08 1.77
CA LEU A 66 -7.69 9.19 2.43
C LEU A 66 -6.94 8.32 3.44
N LEU A 67 -7.54 8.10 4.62
CA LEU A 67 -7.05 7.21 5.67
C LEU A 67 -8.22 6.48 6.33
N ASP A 68 -7.89 5.50 7.18
CA ASP A 68 -8.84 4.74 7.99
C ASP A 68 -10.04 4.19 7.18
N GLY A 69 -9.72 3.42 6.13
CA GLY A 69 -10.77 2.86 5.27
C GLY A 69 -11.58 3.89 4.49
N GLY A 70 -11.07 5.13 4.38
CA GLY A 70 -11.75 6.26 3.75
C GLY A 70 -12.58 7.11 4.71
N ALA A 71 -12.61 6.78 6.02
CA ALA A 71 -13.32 7.55 7.04
C ALA A 71 -12.68 8.93 7.26
N ILE A 72 -11.37 9.02 7.13
CA ILE A 72 -10.63 10.29 7.15
C ILE A 72 -10.36 10.72 5.73
N ALA A 73 -10.93 11.83 5.31
CA ALA A 73 -10.73 12.47 4.02
C ALA A 73 -10.33 13.93 4.21
N ARG A 74 -9.20 14.34 3.65
CA ARG A 74 -8.71 15.73 3.73
C ARG A 74 -8.24 16.19 2.36
N PHE A 75 -8.37 17.47 2.12
CA PHE A 75 -7.87 18.12 0.91
C PHE A 75 -7.62 19.61 1.15
N SER A 76 -6.90 20.23 0.23
CA SER A 76 -6.72 21.69 0.17
C SER A 76 -6.60 22.13 -1.28
N ASP A 77 -7.26 23.22 -1.62
CA ASP A 77 -7.12 23.89 -2.92
C ASP A 77 -5.79 24.68 -3.01
N ALA A 78 -5.07 24.87 -1.89
CA ALA A 78 -3.75 25.54 -1.84
C ALA A 78 -3.69 26.86 -2.62
N GLY A 79 -4.74 27.69 -2.51
CA GLY A 79 -4.83 29.00 -3.17
C GLY A 79 -5.46 28.99 -4.57
N GLU A 80 -5.81 27.84 -5.14
CA GLU A 80 -6.69 27.78 -6.30
C GLU A 80 -8.14 28.20 -5.94
N PRO A 81 -8.98 28.56 -6.90
CA PRO A 81 -10.39 28.89 -6.64
C PRO A 81 -11.08 27.73 -5.92
N HIS A 82 -11.91 28.05 -4.92
CA HIS A 82 -12.54 27.08 -4.05
C HIS A 82 -13.25 25.94 -4.80
N GLY A 83 -12.94 24.69 -4.45
CA GLY A 83 -13.54 23.49 -5.00
C GLY A 83 -13.07 23.11 -6.41
N THR A 84 -12.07 23.81 -6.98
CA THR A 84 -11.61 23.54 -8.35
C THR A 84 -10.40 22.61 -8.43
N ALA A 85 -9.76 22.28 -7.30
CA ALA A 85 -8.50 21.55 -7.28
C ALA A 85 -8.47 20.39 -6.26
N GLY A 86 -8.52 20.69 -4.97
CA GLY A 86 -8.39 19.68 -3.92
C GLY A 86 -9.57 18.70 -3.86
N MET A 87 -10.80 19.19 -3.98
CA MET A 87 -11.99 18.32 -4.02
C MET A 87 -12.00 17.43 -5.27
N PRO A 88 -11.73 17.91 -6.49
CA PRO A 88 -11.53 17.07 -7.67
C PRO A 88 -10.47 15.96 -7.48
N ALA A 89 -9.32 16.30 -6.91
CA ALA A 89 -8.29 15.33 -6.59
C ALA A 89 -8.79 14.26 -5.58
N LEU A 90 -9.46 14.69 -4.50
CA LEU A 90 -10.06 13.77 -3.51
C LEU A 90 -11.08 12.81 -4.12
N ASN A 91 -11.91 13.31 -5.05
CA ASN A 91 -12.90 12.47 -5.74
C ASN A 91 -12.23 11.36 -6.56
N VAL A 92 -11.08 11.65 -7.21
CA VAL A 92 -10.28 10.63 -7.90
C VAL A 92 -9.84 9.54 -6.93
N LEU A 93 -9.34 9.89 -5.73
CA LEU A 93 -8.92 8.91 -4.73
C LEU A 93 -10.09 8.02 -4.29
N LYS A 94 -11.27 8.61 -4.05
CA LYS A 94 -12.48 7.86 -3.67
C LYS A 94 -12.93 6.90 -4.77
N MET A 95 -12.88 7.33 -6.03
CA MET A 95 -13.27 6.50 -7.18
C MET A 95 -12.27 5.38 -7.46
N ALA A 96 -11.02 5.55 -7.12
CA ALA A 96 -9.99 4.53 -7.26
C ALA A 96 -10.18 3.32 -6.33
N GLY A 97 -11.07 3.43 -5.32
CA GLY A 97 -11.32 2.36 -4.35
C GLY A 97 -10.20 2.16 -3.33
N ALA A 98 -9.14 2.97 -3.39
CA ALA A 98 -8.09 2.94 -2.38
C ALA A 98 -8.51 3.72 -1.12
N THR A 99 -8.03 3.30 0.03
CA THR A 99 -8.51 3.78 1.32
C THR A 99 -7.43 4.38 2.22
N VAL A 100 -6.15 4.26 1.81
CA VAL A 100 -4.98 4.78 2.55
C VAL A 100 -3.92 5.27 1.57
N LEU A 101 -4.05 6.53 1.12
CA LEU A 101 -3.15 7.13 0.13
C LEU A 101 -3.19 8.66 0.18
N CYS A 102 -2.13 9.27 -0.36
CA CYS A 102 -2.03 10.73 -0.54
C CYS A 102 -1.63 11.06 -1.97
N VAL A 103 -2.18 12.14 -2.51
CA VAL A 103 -1.75 12.77 -3.75
C VAL A 103 -1.47 14.25 -3.52
N VAL A 104 -0.39 14.75 -4.12
CA VAL A 104 -0.11 16.19 -4.22
C VAL A 104 -0.01 16.53 -5.70
N VAL A 105 -0.78 17.51 -6.14
CA VAL A 105 -0.73 18.03 -7.51
C VAL A 105 -0.16 19.44 -7.47
N THR A 106 1.06 19.57 -7.96
CA THR A 106 1.81 20.82 -8.09
C THR A 106 1.47 21.47 -9.41
N ARG A 107 1.22 22.78 -9.43
CA ARG A 107 0.94 23.52 -10.65
C ARG A 107 1.89 24.70 -10.85
N TYR A 108 2.41 24.80 -12.07
CA TYR A 108 3.07 25.98 -12.61
C TYR A 108 2.14 26.66 -13.62
N PHE A 109 1.81 27.92 -13.38
CA PHE A 109 0.90 28.67 -14.26
C PHE A 109 1.58 29.03 -15.59
N GLY A 110 0.93 28.68 -16.71
CA GLY A 110 1.46 28.90 -18.06
C GLY A 110 1.03 30.21 -18.73
N GLY A 111 0.48 31.16 -17.96
CA GLY A 111 0.05 32.46 -18.49
C GLY A 111 -1.33 32.45 -19.16
N ILE A 112 -2.00 31.32 -19.32
CA ILE A 112 -3.32 31.17 -19.92
C ILE A 112 -4.31 30.65 -18.89
N LEU A 113 -5.40 31.35 -18.65
CA LEU A 113 -6.44 30.92 -17.71
C LEU A 113 -7.19 29.69 -18.23
N LEU A 114 -7.33 28.68 -17.38
CA LEU A 114 -8.09 27.47 -17.68
C LEU A 114 -9.60 27.64 -17.45
N GLY A 115 -9.97 28.54 -16.53
CA GLY A 115 -11.31 28.63 -15.97
C GLY A 115 -11.63 27.48 -15.00
N ALA A 116 -12.69 27.59 -14.21
CA ALA A 116 -13.03 26.61 -13.16
C ALA A 116 -13.16 25.18 -13.71
N GLY A 117 -13.89 24.98 -14.81
CA GLY A 117 -14.05 23.65 -15.42
C GLY A 117 -12.75 23.07 -16.01
N GLY A 118 -11.83 23.94 -16.49
CA GLY A 118 -10.51 23.52 -16.94
C GLY A 118 -9.62 23.06 -15.78
N LEU A 119 -9.64 23.81 -14.66
CA LEU A 119 -8.92 23.43 -13.44
C LEU A 119 -9.40 22.08 -12.89
N VAL A 120 -10.73 21.91 -12.73
CA VAL A 120 -11.31 20.63 -12.27
C VAL A 120 -10.82 19.46 -13.11
N ARG A 121 -10.84 19.58 -14.44
CA ARG A 121 -10.36 18.52 -15.34
C ARG A 121 -8.87 18.26 -15.18
N ALA A 122 -8.04 19.32 -15.19
CA ALA A 122 -6.59 19.18 -15.11
C ALA A 122 -6.16 18.53 -13.78
N TYR A 123 -6.69 19.00 -12.64
CA TYR A 123 -6.39 18.42 -11.32
C TYR A 123 -6.86 16.97 -11.20
N SER A 124 -8.09 16.64 -11.65
CA SER A 124 -8.60 15.28 -11.65
C SER A 124 -7.75 14.35 -12.53
N GLN A 125 -7.43 14.80 -13.74
CA GLN A 125 -6.65 13.99 -14.68
C GLN A 125 -5.22 13.75 -14.18
N THR A 126 -4.55 14.78 -13.64
CA THR A 126 -3.20 14.64 -13.10
C THR A 126 -3.18 13.73 -11.87
N ALA A 127 -4.14 13.90 -10.94
CA ALA A 127 -4.26 13.01 -9.79
C ALA A 127 -4.46 11.55 -10.24
N LYS A 128 -5.34 11.32 -11.24
CA LYS A 128 -5.58 9.99 -11.80
C LYS A 128 -4.32 9.38 -12.41
N LEU A 129 -3.60 10.12 -13.23
CA LEU A 129 -2.35 9.66 -13.86
C LEU A 129 -1.31 9.25 -12.81
N ALA A 130 -1.16 10.02 -11.73
CA ALA A 130 -0.23 9.72 -10.66
C ALA A 130 -0.64 8.44 -9.87
N VAL A 131 -1.93 8.29 -9.57
CA VAL A 131 -2.49 7.10 -8.92
C VAL A 131 -2.34 5.86 -9.79
N ASP A 132 -2.66 5.95 -11.08
CA ASP A 132 -2.52 4.85 -12.04
C ASP A 132 -1.05 4.42 -12.18
N ALA A 133 -0.12 5.37 -12.25
CA ALA A 133 1.32 5.11 -12.33
C ALA A 133 1.88 4.44 -11.05
N ALA A 134 1.29 4.74 -9.90
CA ALA A 134 1.66 4.13 -8.63
C ALA A 134 1.21 2.66 -8.54
N GLY A 135 0.14 2.28 -9.26
CA GLY A 135 -0.50 0.98 -9.14
C GLY A 135 -1.12 0.74 -7.76
N PHE A 136 -1.82 -0.37 -7.61
CA PHE A 136 -2.52 -0.69 -6.37
C PHE A 136 -1.88 -1.84 -5.63
N ALA A 137 -1.98 -1.81 -4.30
CA ALA A 137 -1.56 -2.86 -3.40
C ALA A 137 -2.52 -2.98 -2.22
N VAL A 138 -2.45 -4.09 -1.51
CA VAL A 138 -3.19 -4.33 -0.28
C VAL A 138 -2.21 -4.65 0.84
N TYR A 139 -2.51 -4.19 2.05
CA TYR A 139 -1.83 -4.65 3.24
C TYR A 139 -2.35 -6.04 3.60
N VAL A 140 -1.47 -7.03 3.53
CA VAL A 140 -1.75 -8.42 3.89
C VAL A 140 -1.07 -8.70 5.23
N PRO A 141 -1.80 -9.18 6.25
CA PRO A 141 -1.17 -9.63 7.49
C PRO A 141 -0.39 -10.91 7.25
N TYR A 142 0.85 -10.96 7.72
CA TYR A 142 1.75 -12.11 7.71
C TYR A 142 2.05 -12.57 9.13
N VAL A 143 2.19 -13.86 9.29
CA VAL A 143 2.75 -14.50 10.47
C VAL A 143 4.24 -14.78 10.19
N LEU A 144 5.08 -14.44 11.16
CA LEU A 144 6.48 -14.83 11.21
C LEU A 144 6.60 -16.05 12.13
N ALA A 145 7.29 -17.08 11.69
CA ALA A 145 7.46 -18.30 12.45
C ALA A 145 8.89 -18.84 12.33
N GLU A 146 9.33 -19.54 13.37
CA GLU A 146 10.54 -20.35 13.35
C GLU A 146 10.16 -21.82 13.28
N CYS A 147 10.84 -22.56 12.41
CA CYS A 147 10.72 -24.01 12.26
C CYS A 147 12.06 -24.65 12.60
N ASP A 148 12.12 -25.36 13.72
CA ASP A 148 13.27 -26.18 14.11
C ASP A 148 13.09 -27.62 13.56
N CYS A 149 14.06 -28.11 12.77
CA CYS A 149 13.98 -29.42 12.14
C CYS A 149 15.36 -30.00 11.86
N GLY A 150 15.42 -31.32 11.68
CA GLY A 150 16.65 -31.99 11.23
C GLY A 150 16.98 -31.71 9.76
N TYR A 151 18.23 -31.88 9.35
CA TYR A 151 18.73 -31.59 7.99
C TYR A 151 17.92 -32.28 6.88
N ALA A 152 17.55 -33.57 7.09
CA ALA A 152 16.77 -34.33 6.11
C ALA A 152 15.35 -33.78 5.94
N ASP A 153 14.71 -33.34 7.02
CA ASP A 153 13.39 -32.70 6.99
C ASP A 153 13.49 -31.32 6.35
N TYR A 154 14.53 -30.53 6.65
CA TYR A 154 14.78 -29.23 6.02
C TYR A 154 14.87 -29.36 4.48
N GLN A 155 15.72 -30.25 3.97
CA GLN A 155 15.85 -30.48 2.52
C GLN A 155 14.51 -30.83 1.85
N LYS A 156 13.66 -31.57 2.55
CA LYS A 156 12.33 -31.91 2.07
C LYS A 156 11.40 -30.68 2.10
N LEU A 157 11.40 -29.93 3.19
CA LEU A 157 10.48 -28.80 3.42
C LEU A 157 10.75 -27.60 2.49
N THR A 158 12.02 -27.29 2.18
CA THR A 158 12.39 -26.18 1.30
C THR A 158 11.72 -26.25 -0.08
N ALA A 159 11.54 -27.47 -0.62
CA ALA A 159 10.87 -27.68 -1.90
C ALA A 159 9.34 -27.43 -1.83
N TYR A 160 8.77 -27.40 -0.62
CA TYR A 160 7.33 -27.24 -0.38
C TYR A 160 6.94 -25.84 0.09
N PHE A 161 7.82 -25.10 0.77
CA PHE A 161 7.50 -23.77 1.29
C PHE A 161 6.83 -22.85 0.25
N PRO A 162 7.36 -22.67 -0.97
CA PRO A 162 6.71 -21.85 -1.98
C PRO A 162 5.31 -22.35 -2.38
N LYS A 163 5.12 -23.67 -2.44
CA LYS A 163 3.83 -24.31 -2.77
C LYS A 163 2.79 -24.13 -1.67
N TRP A 164 3.23 -23.87 -0.45
CA TRP A 164 2.39 -23.64 0.73
C TRP A 164 2.23 -22.15 1.04
N ASN A 165 2.64 -21.26 0.11
CA ASN A 165 2.65 -19.81 0.27
C ASN A 165 3.53 -19.31 1.44
N ALA A 166 4.51 -20.10 1.84
CA ALA A 166 5.51 -19.69 2.83
C ALA A 166 6.80 -19.25 2.12
N ALA A 167 7.38 -18.16 2.61
CA ALA A 167 8.70 -17.72 2.20
C ALA A 167 9.71 -18.06 3.30
N GLU A 168 10.84 -18.64 2.92
CA GLU A 168 12.00 -18.75 3.76
C GLU A 168 12.73 -17.42 3.78
N GLU A 169 12.80 -16.79 4.95
CA GLU A 169 13.46 -15.49 5.15
C GLU A 169 14.95 -15.68 5.48
N ASP A 170 15.25 -16.72 6.25
CA ASP A 170 16.61 -17.03 6.72
C ASP A 170 16.67 -18.46 7.26
N ALA A 171 17.87 -19.08 7.26
CA ALA A 171 18.10 -20.37 7.88
C ALA A 171 19.45 -20.41 8.61
N VAL A 172 19.43 -20.87 9.85
CA VAL A 172 20.62 -21.08 10.69
C VAL A 172 20.88 -22.58 10.83
N PHE A 173 22.08 -22.98 10.50
CA PHE A 173 22.53 -24.37 10.50
C PHE A 173 23.44 -24.62 11.72
N ALA A 174 22.99 -25.49 12.63
CA ALA A 174 23.71 -25.90 13.84
C ALA A 174 23.55 -27.44 14.04
N GLU A 175 23.28 -27.89 15.26
CA GLU A 175 22.90 -29.29 15.50
C GLU A 175 21.60 -29.66 14.79
N GLU A 176 20.67 -28.71 14.73
CA GLU A 176 19.44 -28.72 13.96
C GLU A 176 19.42 -27.50 13.04
N VAL A 177 18.51 -27.49 12.06
CA VAL A 177 18.26 -26.35 11.18
C VAL A 177 17.10 -25.54 11.75
N ARG A 178 17.34 -24.25 12.03
CA ARG A 178 16.31 -23.29 12.38
C ARG A 178 15.99 -22.42 11.18
N VAL A 179 14.78 -22.53 10.67
CA VAL A 179 14.31 -21.78 9.50
C VAL A 179 13.34 -20.71 9.94
N ARG A 180 13.60 -19.45 9.55
CA ARG A 180 12.62 -18.35 9.69
C ARG A 180 11.73 -18.32 8.46
N LEU A 181 10.43 -18.37 8.71
CA LEU A 181 9.39 -18.42 7.69
C LEU A 181 8.46 -17.23 7.83
N SER A 182 7.96 -16.74 6.71
CA SER A 182 6.81 -15.86 6.68
C SER A 182 5.70 -16.47 5.83
N VAL A 183 4.45 -16.29 6.25
CA VAL A 183 3.27 -16.82 5.57
C VAL A 183 2.09 -15.86 5.75
N PRO A 184 1.21 -15.67 4.74
CA PRO A 184 -0.04 -14.96 4.95
C PRO A 184 -0.80 -15.53 6.15
N ALA A 185 -1.27 -14.66 7.06
CA ALA A 185 -1.87 -15.09 8.33
C ALA A 185 -3.04 -16.07 8.15
N GLU A 186 -3.80 -15.93 7.06
CA GLU A 186 -4.90 -16.85 6.71
C GLU A 186 -4.44 -18.27 6.33
N LYS A 187 -3.14 -18.46 6.06
CA LYS A 187 -2.52 -19.73 5.66
C LYS A 187 -1.65 -20.34 6.75
N ALA A 188 -1.46 -19.65 7.88
CA ALA A 188 -0.51 -20.09 8.93
C ALA A 188 -0.88 -21.45 9.52
N ASP A 189 -2.12 -21.65 9.92
CA ASP A 189 -2.57 -22.94 10.50
C ASP A 189 -2.44 -24.11 9.51
N ASP A 190 -2.72 -23.86 8.22
CA ASP A 190 -2.56 -24.86 7.16
C ASP A 190 -1.08 -25.20 6.93
N LEU A 191 -0.18 -24.19 6.98
CA LEU A 191 1.26 -24.40 6.91
C LEU A 191 1.75 -25.26 8.07
N TYR A 192 1.35 -24.96 9.31
CA TYR A 192 1.80 -25.70 10.49
C TYR A 192 1.36 -27.17 10.42
N ARG A 193 0.12 -27.40 10.02
CA ARG A 193 -0.39 -28.76 9.80
C ARG A 193 0.42 -29.51 8.73
N LYS A 194 0.70 -28.87 7.57
CA LYS A 194 1.48 -29.49 6.48
C LYS A 194 2.91 -29.80 6.86
N ILE A 195 3.58 -28.92 7.63
CA ILE A 195 4.92 -29.19 8.16
C ILE A 195 4.90 -30.40 9.09
N ALA A 196 3.93 -30.47 10.01
CA ALA A 196 3.79 -31.59 10.92
C ALA A 196 3.55 -32.92 10.16
N GLU A 197 2.65 -32.93 9.19
CA GLU A 197 2.37 -34.09 8.35
C GLU A 197 3.61 -34.52 7.55
N ALA A 198 4.31 -33.58 6.90
CA ALA A 198 5.48 -33.86 6.07
C ALA A 198 6.66 -34.43 6.86
N THR A 199 6.79 -34.05 8.13
CA THR A 199 7.90 -34.45 9.00
C THR A 199 7.49 -35.52 10.02
N GLY A 200 6.23 -35.99 10.03
CA GLY A 200 5.72 -36.90 11.04
C GLY A 200 5.81 -36.35 12.47
N GLY A 201 5.63 -35.03 12.61
CA GLY A 201 5.66 -34.31 13.88
C GLY A 201 7.08 -34.05 14.45
N ARG A 202 8.15 -34.33 13.70
CA ARG A 202 9.53 -34.07 14.16
C ARG A 202 9.90 -32.59 14.14
N ALA A 203 9.44 -31.85 13.13
CA ALA A 203 9.68 -30.41 13.07
C ALA A 203 8.77 -29.67 14.06
N LYS A 204 9.32 -28.65 14.72
CA LYS A 204 8.61 -27.82 15.68
C LYS A 204 8.47 -26.42 15.09
N VAL A 205 7.24 -25.91 14.97
CA VAL A 205 6.97 -24.57 14.47
C VAL A 205 6.48 -23.69 15.62
N THR A 206 7.05 -22.49 15.73
CA THR A 206 6.69 -21.51 16.74
C THR A 206 6.44 -20.16 16.07
N GLU A 207 5.27 -19.56 16.29
CA GLU A 207 4.99 -18.18 15.86
C GLU A 207 5.88 -17.22 16.65
N THR A 208 6.62 -16.34 15.95
CA THR A 208 7.55 -15.38 16.56
C THR A 208 7.08 -13.94 16.43
N GLY A 209 6.10 -13.67 15.54
CA GLY A 209 5.56 -12.34 15.35
C GLY A 209 4.55 -12.23 14.24
N ARG A 210 4.06 -11.01 14.05
CA ARG A 210 3.15 -10.65 12.96
C ARG A 210 3.56 -9.32 12.37
N GLU A 211 3.39 -9.17 11.07
CA GLU A 211 3.61 -7.91 10.36
C GLU A 211 2.60 -7.73 9.23
N GLU A 212 2.47 -6.53 8.72
CA GLU A 212 1.71 -6.25 7.49
C GLU A 212 2.68 -6.04 6.32
N ARG A 213 2.48 -6.77 5.23
CA ARG A 213 3.25 -6.63 3.99
C ARG A 213 2.39 -6.02 2.90
N LEU A 214 2.99 -5.08 2.17
CA LEU A 214 2.38 -4.49 1.00
C LEU A 214 2.50 -5.48 -0.17
N THR A 215 1.35 -5.94 -0.67
CA THR A 215 1.28 -6.91 -1.76
C THR A 215 0.60 -6.27 -2.95
N PRO A 216 1.27 -6.15 -4.11
CA PRO A 216 0.66 -5.61 -5.32
C PRO A 216 -0.60 -6.38 -5.71
N VAL A 217 -1.63 -5.65 -6.12
CA VAL A 217 -2.82 -6.25 -6.74
C VAL A 217 -2.52 -6.43 -8.22
N ALA A 218 -2.65 -7.67 -8.73
CA ALA A 218 -2.52 -7.91 -10.16
C ALA A 218 -3.62 -7.13 -10.89
N ASN A 219 -3.25 -6.31 -11.87
CA ASN A 219 -4.23 -5.72 -12.80
C ASN A 219 -4.75 -6.86 -13.67
N GLU A 220 -6.04 -7.18 -13.52
CA GLU A 220 -6.75 -8.04 -14.46
C GLU A 220 -6.98 -7.34 -15.81
#